data_3bda6df36ca5398b3bffac2a847a308e
#
_entry.id   3bda6df36ca5398b3bffac2a847a308e
#
_cell.length_a   1.000
_cell.length_b   1.000
_cell.length_c   1.000
_cell.angle_alpha   90.00
_cell.angle_beta   90.00
_cell.angle_gamma   90.00
#
_symmetry.space_group_name_H-M   'P 1'
#
loop_
_entity.id
_entity.type
_entity.pdbx_description
1 polymer ?
#
loop_
_entity_poly.entity_id
_entity_poly.type
_entity_poly.pdbx_seq_one_letter_code
_entity_poly.pdbx_strand_id
1 'polypeptide(L)'
;IVFELLGAAVAIALIKIGANGGDFSEVVNYINTSKASQIIFGILLSVFVAFSIGAIVQWVSRLLLSYNFQRKAHWVGALFSGIALTAITYFIFMKGLKGTSYAKQSFDILGGETMKDFLETQVLTIVLISSVVWSVLSYMLIVFAKTNIYKLIIIVGTFALALAFAGNDLVNFIGVPVAAYNAFLEWSASGVSATEFPMDVLASKVPTNNWLLFGAGMVMVVTLWFSSKAKDVVKTSLDLSSQGETKERFQPNTLSRGFVRLAMGASKLSAFILPTSWQEKIERQFEQPVIKLTNNKVHELPAFDLVRAAVNLMVAAVLISIA
;
A
#
# COMPACT_ATOMS: atom_id res chain seq x y z
N ILE A 1 5.78 11.78 10.31
CA ILE A 1 4.96 12.99 10.06
C ILE A 1 3.90 13.19 11.14
N VAL A 2 2.96 12.23 11.40
CA VAL A 2 1.92 12.41 12.44
C VAL A 2 2.52 12.69 13.80
N PHE A 3 3.52 11.94 14.21
CA PHE A 3 4.21 12.15 15.49
C PHE A 3 5.07 13.40 15.50
N GLU A 4 5.65 13.81 14.38
CA GLU A 4 6.38 15.06 14.23
C GLU A 4 5.44 16.27 14.39
N LEU A 5 4.27 16.24 13.71
CA LEU A 5 3.27 17.28 13.84
C LEU A 5 2.69 17.36 15.27
N LEU A 6 2.47 16.21 15.91
CA LEU A 6 2.05 16.16 17.29
C LEU A 6 3.13 16.76 18.22
N GLY A 7 4.40 16.39 18.00
CA GLY A 7 5.52 16.96 18.73
C GLY A 7 5.66 18.47 18.55
N ALA A 8 5.50 18.97 17.34
CA ALA A 8 5.47 20.40 17.04
C ALA A 8 4.31 21.12 17.75
N ALA A 9 3.10 20.53 17.74
CA ALA A 9 1.95 21.07 18.45
C ALA A 9 2.18 21.15 19.96
N VAL A 10 2.79 20.11 20.56
CA VAL A 10 3.18 20.11 21.98
C VAL A 10 4.20 21.22 22.26
N ALA A 11 5.26 21.34 21.43
CA ALA A 11 6.28 22.37 21.61
C ALA A 11 5.71 23.79 21.54
N ILE A 12 4.84 24.06 20.56
CA ILE A 12 4.18 25.37 20.43
C ILE A 12 3.26 25.64 21.62
N ALA A 13 2.50 24.64 22.09
CA ALA A 13 1.65 24.76 23.26
C ALA A 13 2.48 25.13 24.51
N LEU A 14 3.61 24.45 24.74
CA LEU A 14 4.52 24.73 25.86
C LEU A 14 5.10 26.14 25.81
N ILE A 15 5.54 26.59 24.63
CA ILE A 15 6.06 27.96 24.43
C ILE A 15 4.98 29.00 24.75
N LYS A 16 3.75 28.77 24.25
CA LYS A 16 2.62 29.69 24.45
C LYS A 16 2.18 29.77 25.90
N ILE A 17 2.11 28.64 26.60
CA ILE A 17 1.80 28.57 28.03
C ILE A 17 2.90 29.26 28.85
N GLY A 18 4.17 28.99 28.57
CA GLY A 18 5.29 29.61 29.24
C GLY A 18 5.33 31.14 29.07
N ALA A 19 5.00 31.63 27.85
CA ALA A 19 4.92 33.07 27.58
C ALA A 19 3.75 33.76 28.32
N ASN A 20 2.65 33.04 28.57
CA ASN A 20 1.46 33.57 29.24
C ASN A 20 1.46 33.31 30.76
N GLY A 21 2.50 32.67 31.33
CA GLY A 21 2.57 32.33 32.76
C GLY A 21 1.54 31.28 33.21
N GLY A 22 1.05 30.46 32.28
CA GLY A 22 0.08 29.38 32.54
C GLY A 22 0.72 28.12 33.10
N ASP A 23 -0.12 27.19 33.58
CA ASP A 23 0.35 25.88 34.06
C ASP A 23 0.55 24.89 32.89
N PHE A 24 1.62 24.13 32.93
CA PHE A 24 1.93 23.09 31.92
C PHE A 24 0.87 22.00 31.81
N SER A 25 0.01 21.81 32.82
CA SER A 25 -1.14 20.91 32.73
C SER A 25 -2.15 21.32 31.63
N GLU A 26 -2.14 22.58 31.23
CA GLU A 26 -3.03 23.13 30.19
C GLU A 26 -2.63 22.72 28.76
N VAL A 27 -1.46 22.10 28.56
CA VAL A 27 -1.00 21.63 27.22
C VAL A 27 -2.07 20.81 26.52
N VAL A 28 -2.79 19.98 27.26
CA VAL A 28 -3.87 19.13 26.73
C VAL A 28 -4.99 19.95 26.07
N ASN A 29 -5.25 21.18 26.54
CA ASN A 29 -6.28 22.06 25.98
C ASN A 29 -5.88 22.67 24.63
N TYR A 30 -4.59 22.75 24.34
CA TYR A 30 -4.06 23.27 23.08
C TYR A 30 -3.90 22.20 22.00
N ILE A 31 -4.03 20.94 22.38
CA ILE A 31 -3.84 19.79 21.46
C ILE A 31 -5.17 19.08 21.26
N ASN A 32 -5.54 18.81 20.02
CA ASN A 32 -6.67 17.97 19.73
C ASN A 32 -6.35 16.48 20.02
N THR A 33 -6.39 16.11 21.29
CA THR A 33 -6.05 14.77 21.78
C THR A 33 -6.99 13.70 21.23
N SER A 34 -8.27 14.05 21.02
CA SER A 34 -9.24 13.13 20.41
C SER A 34 -8.82 12.76 19.00
N LYS A 35 -8.45 13.75 18.18
CA LYS A 35 -8.00 13.52 16.80
C LYS A 35 -6.69 12.74 16.76
N ALA A 36 -5.73 13.06 17.62
CA ALA A 36 -4.47 12.35 17.74
C ALA A 36 -4.67 10.88 18.10
N SER A 37 -5.53 10.59 19.09
CA SER A 37 -5.88 9.23 19.51
C SER A 37 -6.56 8.44 18.39
N GLN A 38 -7.50 9.04 17.66
CA GLN A 38 -8.15 8.42 16.51
C GLN A 38 -7.14 8.00 15.44
N ILE A 39 -6.18 8.88 15.13
CA ILE A 39 -5.15 8.60 14.12
C ILE A 39 -4.24 7.46 14.59
N ILE A 40 -3.75 7.50 15.84
CA ILE A 40 -2.88 6.45 16.40
C ILE A 40 -3.61 5.10 16.42
N PHE A 41 -4.86 5.08 16.90
CA PHE A 41 -5.67 3.86 16.92
C PHE A 41 -5.94 3.34 15.50
N GLY A 42 -6.23 4.23 14.56
CA GLY A 42 -6.41 3.88 13.14
C GLY A 42 -5.17 3.23 12.54
N ILE A 43 -3.97 3.74 12.85
CA ILE A 43 -2.69 3.15 12.40
C ILE A 43 -2.53 1.74 12.96
N LEU A 44 -2.73 1.54 14.27
CA LEU A 44 -2.61 0.23 14.90
C LEU A 44 -3.64 -0.77 14.34
N LEU A 45 -4.89 -0.33 14.18
CA LEU A 45 -5.94 -1.16 13.61
C LEU A 45 -5.65 -1.54 12.15
N SER A 46 -5.11 -0.61 11.36
CA SER A 46 -4.76 -0.88 9.96
C SER A 46 -3.72 -1.99 9.80
N VAL A 47 -2.72 -2.04 10.70
CA VAL A 47 -1.72 -3.12 10.71
C VAL A 47 -2.38 -4.48 10.98
N PHE A 48 -3.28 -4.55 11.97
CA PHE A 48 -4.01 -5.78 12.28
C PHE A 48 -4.88 -6.25 11.11
N VAL A 49 -5.63 -5.33 10.49
CA VAL A 49 -6.50 -5.61 9.34
C VAL A 49 -5.67 -6.06 8.14
N ALA A 50 -4.59 -5.35 7.82
CA ALA A 50 -3.71 -5.70 6.71
C ALA A 50 -3.06 -7.07 6.87
N PHE A 51 -2.59 -7.39 8.08
CA PHE A 51 -2.04 -8.71 8.39
C PHE A 51 -3.09 -9.81 8.22
N SER A 52 -4.28 -9.63 8.80
CA SER A 52 -5.34 -10.65 8.77
C SER A 52 -5.83 -10.91 7.34
N ILE A 53 -6.14 -9.87 6.59
CA ILE A 53 -6.60 -9.98 5.19
C ILE A 53 -5.48 -10.55 4.32
N GLY A 54 -4.25 -10.06 4.47
CA GLY A 54 -3.09 -10.55 3.73
C GLY A 54 -2.84 -12.05 3.96
N ALA A 55 -2.93 -12.51 5.20
CA ALA A 55 -2.77 -13.93 5.55
C ALA A 55 -3.87 -14.79 4.91
N ILE A 56 -5.14 -14.36 4.98
CA ILE A 56 -6.27 -15.08 4.38
C ILE A 56 -6.12 -15.15 2.86
N VAL A 57 -5.86 -14.02 2.21
CA VAL A 57 -5.71 -13.97 0.74
C VAL A 57 -4.51 -14.79 0.30
N GLN A 58 -3.39 -14.75 1.03
CA GLN A 58 -2.22 -15.57 0.74
C GLN A 58 -2.53 -17.07 0.87
N TRP A 59 -3.27 -17.46 1.92
CA TRP A 59 -3.67 -18.85 2.12
C TRP A 59 -4.58 -19.34 0.99
N VAL A 60 -5.60 -18.57 0.62
CA VAL A 60 -6.50 -18.89 -0.51
C VAL A 60 -5.73 -18.96 -1.82
N SER A 61 -4.83 -18.01 -2.08
CA SER A 61 -4.02 -18.00 -3.30
C SER A 61 -3.10 -19.22 -3.38
N ARG A 62 -2.52 -19.67 -2.26
CA ARG A 62 -1.74 -20.91 -2.22
C ARG A 62 -2.59 -22.15 -2.46
N LEU A 63 -3.78 -22.19 -1.88
CA LEU A 63 -4.70 -23.31 -2.11
C LEU A 63 -5.05 -23.46 -3.60
N LEU A 64 -5.21 -22.35 -4.32
CA LEU A 64 -5.55 -22.36 -5.74
C LEU A 64 -4.32 -22.62 -6.64
N LEU A 65 -3.21 -21.93 -6.38
CA LEU A 65 -2.04 -21.92 -7.25
C LEU A 65 -0.96 -22.95 -6.86
N SER A 66 -0.87 -23.34 -5.57
CA SER A 66 0.21 -24.16 -5.00
C SER A 66 1.63 -23.55 -5.22
N TYR A 67 2.67 -24.26 -4.83
CA TYR A 67 4.05 -23.88 -5.16
C TYR A 67 4.42 -24.20 -6.62
N ASN A 68 3.71 -25.16 -7.24
CA ASN A 68 3.92 -25.56 -8.65
C ASN A 68 2.97 -24.80 -9.60
N PHE A 69 2.77 -23.49 -9.38
CA PHE A 69 1.85 -22.66 -10.16
C PHE A 69 2.11 -22.70 -11.68
N GLN A 70 3.34 -22.96 -12.12
CA GLN A 70 3.70 -23.08 -13.54
C GLN A 70 3.08 -24.32 -14.21
N ARG A 71 2.74 -25.36 -13.44
CA ARG A 71 2.11 -26.58 -13.94
C ARG A 71 0.57 -26.50 -13.89
N LYS A 72 0.02 -25.47 -13.31
CA LYS A 72 -1.44 -25.25 -13.29
C LYS A 72 -1.96 -24.88 -14.66
N ALA A 73 -3.23 -25.18 -14.90
CA ALA A 73 -3.88 -24.80 -16.14
C ALA A 73 -3.80 -23.27 -16.37
N HIS A 74 -3.57 -22.86 -17.59
CA HIS A 74 -3.38 -21.46 -17.99
C HIS A 74 -4.53 -20.55 -17.54
N TRP A 75 -5.75 -21.07 -17.51
CA TRP A 75 -6.92 -20.31 -17.09
C TRP A 75 -6.89 -19.95 -15.59
N VAL A 76 -6.29 -20.81 -14.73
CA VAL A 76 -6.15 -20.48 -13.28
C VAL A 76 -5.23 -19.30 -13.06
N GLY A 77 -4.09 -19.28 -13.75
CA GLY A 77 -3.17 -18.16 -13.74
C GLY A 77 -3.80 -16.89 -14.34
N ALA A 78 -4.61 -17.03 -15.39
CA ALA A 78 -5.31 -15.93 -16.03
C ALA A 78 -6.37 -15.31 -15.11
N LEU A 79 -7.17 -16.12 -14.42
CA LEU A 79 -8.17 -15.63 -13.45
C LEU A 79 -7.49 -14.92 -12.27
N PHE A 80 -6.46 -15.52 -11.70
CA PHE A 80 -5.72 -14.88 -10.61
C PHE A 80 -5.14 -13.54 -11.04
N SER A 81 -4.51 -13.48 -12.22
CA SER A 81 -3.95 -12.23 -12.72
C SER A 81 -5.03 -11.22 -13.11
N GLY A 82 -6.17 -11.68 -13.59
CA GLY A 82 -7.33 -10.83 -13.85
C GLY A 82 -7.77 -10.09 -12.61
N ILE A 83 -7.93 -10.79 -11.49
CA ILE A 83 -8.29 -10.20 -10.20
C ILE A 83 -7.17 -9.27 -9.71
N ALA A 84 -5.91 -9.71 -9.76
CA ALA A 84 -4.77 -8.92 -9.28
C ALA A 84 -4.58 -7.63 -10.10
N LEU A 85 -4.61 -7.71 -11.42
CA LEU A 85 -4.46 -6.54 -12.29
C LEU A 85 -5.66 -5.59 -12.19
N THR A 86 -6.87 -6.10 -12.00
CA THR A 86 -8.06 -5.27 -11.72
C THR A 86 -7.87 -4.47 -10.44
N ALA A 87 -7.46 -5.12 -9.35
CA ALA A 87 -7.20 -4.44 -8.09
C ALA A 87 -6.14 -3.36 -8.23
N ILE A 88 -5.03 -3.66 -8.92
CA ILE A 88 -3.93 -2.72 -9.16
C ILE A 88 -4.38 -1.57 -10.07
N THR A 89 -5.13 -1.84 -11.13
CA THR A 89 -5.63 -0.81 -12.06
C THR A 89 -6.62 0.12 -11.35
N TYR A 90 -7.56 -0.44 -10.59
CA TYR A 90 -8.49 0.34 -9.79
C TYR A 90 -7.75 1.24 -8.79
N PHE A 91 -6.72 0.71 -8.14
CA PHE A 91 -5.87 1.48 -7.24
C PHE A 91 -5.16 2.64 -7.95
N ILE A 92 -4.63 2.44 -9.17
CA ILE A 92 -4.01 3.52 -9.96
C ILE A 92 -5.04 4.64 -10.21
N PHE A 93 -6.26 4.30 -10.58
CA PHE A 93 -7.30 5.30 -10.82
C PHE A 93 -7.70 6.02 -9.54
N MET A 94 -7.94 5.30 -8.45
CA MET A 94 -8.41 5.89 -7.19
C MET A 94 -7.36 6.73 -6.47
N LYS A 95 -6.10 6.33 -6.49
CA LYS A 95 -5.03 7.03 -5.74
C LYS A 95 -4.06 7.79 -6.64
N GLY A 96 -3.83 7.33 -7.87
CA GLY A 96 -2.95 8.01 -8.80
C GLY A 96 -3.61 9.18 -9.53
N LEU A 97 -4.89 9.07 -9.90
CA LEU A 97 -5.58 10.11 -10.68
C LEU A 97 -6.47 11.04 -9.86
N LYS A 98 -6.92 10.63 -8.68
CA LYS A 98 -7.89 11.40 -7.85
C LYS A 98 -7.47 12.85 -7.58
N GLY A 99 -6.17 13.12 -7.47
CA GLY A 99 -5.60 14.47 -7.23
C GLY A 99 -5.40 15.30 -8.49
N THR A 100 -5.56 14.72 -9.68
CA THR A 100 -5.28 15.38 -10.95
C THR A 100 -6.50 16.17 -11.47
N SER A 101 -6.25 17.06 -12.43
CA SER A 101 -7.31 17.79 -13.13
C SER A 101 -8.25 16.85 -13.92
N TYR A 102 -7.75 15.71 -14.37
CA TYR A 102 -8.54 14.70 -15.10
C TYR A 102 -9.66 14.08 -14.25
N ALA A 103 -9.45 13.92 -12.95
CA ALA A 103 -10.47 13.36 -12.05
C ALA A 103 -11.73 14.22 -11.96
N LYS A 104 -11.60 15.52 -12.24
CA LYS A 104 -12.69 16.51 -12.19
C LYS A 104 -13.34 16.77 -13.55
N GLN A 105 -12.77 16.24 -14.63
CA GLN A 105 -13.35 16.37 -15.96
C GLN A 105 -14.56 15.46 -16.10
N SER A 106 -15.63 15.98 -16.66
CA SER A 106 -16.78 15.21 -17.10
C SER A 106 -16.56 14.70 -18.52
N PHE A 107 -16.91 13.46 -18.76
CA PHE A 107 -16.79 12.83 -20.07
C PHE A 107 -18.17 12.39 -20.54
N ASP A 108 -18.55 12.71 -21.78
CA ASP A 108 -19.82 12.33 -22.36
C ASP A 108 -20.00 10.80 -22.40
N ILE A 109 -18.91 10.05 -22.59
CA ILE A 109 -18.90 8.59 -22.56
C ILE A 109 -19.32 8.03 -21.17
N LEU A 110 -19.12 8.80 -20.11
CA LEU A 110 -19.51 8.44 -18.73
C LEU A 110 -20.87 9.05 -18.33
N GLY A 111 -21.71 9.44 -19.31
CA GLY A 111 -23.00 10.04 -19.03
C GLY A 111 -22.95 11.46 -18.47
N GLY A 112 -21.84 12.18 -18.68
CA GLY A 112 -21.62 13.53 -18.16
C GLY A 112 -21.13 13.59 -16.71
N GLU A 113 -20.95 12.45 -16.06
CA GLU A 113 -20.36 12.38 -14.71
C GLU A 113 -18.85 12.68 -14.74
N THR A 114 -18.30 13.11 -13.60
CA THR A 114 -16.85 13.23 -13.47
C THR A 114 -16.22 11.85 -13.37
N MET A 115 -14.96 11.72 -13.81
CA MET A 115 -14.22 10.45 -13.68
C MET A 115 -14.22 9.95 -12.24
N LYS A 116 -14.09 10.84 -11.26
CA LYS A 116 -14.10 10.48 -9.85
C LYS A 116 -15.46 9.91 -9.42
N ASP A 117 -16.56 10.60 -9.73
CA ASP A 117 -17.90 10.18 -9.32
C ASP A 117 -18.27 8.84 -9.98
N PHE A 118 -17.93 8.66 -11.25
CA PHE A 118 -18.10 7.40 -11.96
C PHE A 118 -17.34 6.25 -11.29
N LEU A 119 -16.07 6.46 -10.91
CA LEU A 119 -15.28 5.44 -10.21
C LEU A 119 -15.82 5.08 -8.83
N GLU A 120 -16.44 6.05 -8.12
CA GLU A 120 -17.00 5.84 -6.78
C GLU A 120 -18.40 5.22 -6.82
N THR A 121 -19.24 5.55 -7.83
CA THR A 121 -20.61 5.05 -7.96
C THR A 121 -20.69 3.68 -8.65
N GLN A 122 -19.84 3.43 -9.66
CA GLN A 122 -19.88 2.23 -10.49
C GLN A 122 -18.79 1.18 -10.13
N VAL A 123 -18.35 1.15 -8.87
CA VAL A 123 -17.27 0.27 -8.40
C VAL A 123 -17.45 -1.17 -8.84
N LEU A 124 -18.63 -1.75 -8.58
CA LEU A 124 -18.90 -3.15 -8.86
C LEU A 124 -18.83 -3.44 -10.37
N THR A 125 -19.44 -2.58 -11.18
CA THR A 125 -19.45 -2.71 -12.65
C THR A 125 -18.02 -2.63 -13.20
N ILE A 126 -17.25 -1.66 -12.74
CA ILE A 126 -15.86 -1.46 -13.16
C ILE A 126 -15.01 -2.67 -12.78
N VAL A 127 -15.13 -3.17 -11.55
CA VAL A 127 -14.36 -4.32 -11.05
C VAL A 127 -14.71 -5.58 -11.85
N LEU A 128 -16.00 -5.83 -12.13
CA LEU A 128 -16.43 -7.01 -12.91
C LEU A 128 -15.93 -6.94 -14.35
N ILE A 129 -16.15 -5.82 -15.05
CA ILE A 129 -15.70 -5.66 -16.43
C ILE A 129 -14.18 -5.73 -16.53
N SER A 130 -13.46 -5.00 -15.67
CA SER A 130 -11.99 -5.03 -15.64
C SER A 130 -11.46 -6.43 -15.34
N SER A 131 -12.11 -7.19 -14.45
CA SER A 131 -11.71 -8.55 -14.12
C SER A 131 -11.81 -9.49 -15.30
N VAL A 132 -12.89 -9.37 -16.08
CA VAL A 132 -13.06 -10.15 -17.32
C VAL A 132 -12.03 -9.74 -18.36
N VAL A 133 -11.87 -8.44 -18.62
CA VAL A 133 -10.91 -7.90 -19.59
C VAL A 133 -9.48 -8.34 -19.26
N TRP A 134 -9.05 -8.12 -18.02
CA TRP A 134 -7.71 -8.52 -17.59
C TRP A 134 -7.51 -10.04 -17.59
N SER A 135 -8.53 -10.84 -17.27
CA SER A 135 -8.45 -12.30 -17.35
C SER A 135 -8.25 -12.77 -18.79
N VAL A 136 -9.00 -12.21 -19.74
CA VAL A 136 -8.87 -12.55 -21.17
C VAL A 136 -7.51 -12.13 -21.70
N LEU A 137 -7.07 -10.90 -21.41
CA LEU A 137 -5.76 -10.40 -21.82
C LEU A 137 -4.62 -11.25 -21.21
N SER A 138 -4.73 -11.59 -19.94
CA SER A 138 -3.75 -12.45 -19.27
C SER A 138 -3.69 -13.84 -19.88
N TYR A 139 -4.85 -14.41 -20.22
CA TYR A 139 -4.89 -15.70 -20.92
C TYR A 139 -4.19 -15.63 -22.27
N MET A 140 -4.47 -14.57 -23.03
CA MET A 140 -3.79 -14.35 -24.32
C MET A 140 -2.27 -14.21 -24.15
N LEU A 141 -1.80 -13.45 -23.15
CA LEU A 141 -0.39 -13.27 -22.88
C LEU A 141 0.30 -14.57 -22.45
N ILE A 142 -0.38 -15.42 -21.68
CA ILE A 142 0.16 -16.72 -21.26
C ILE A 142 0.27 -17.65 -22.47
N VAL A 143 -0.77 -17.75 -23.28
CA VAL A 143 -0.85 -18.73 -24.37
C VAL A 143 -0.04 -18.31 -25.59
N PHE A 144 -0.21 -17.08 -26.07
CA PHE A 144 0.41 -16.60 -27.31
C PHE A 144 1.80 -16.04 -27.09
N ALA A 145 1.98 -15.18 -26.07
CA ALA A 145 3.26 -14.54 -25.79
C ALA A 145 4.14 -15.35 -24.82
N LYS A 146 3.64 -16.47 -24.27
CA LYS A 146 4.34 -17.30 -23.26
C LYS A 146 4.95 -16.49 -22.11
N THR A 147 4.31 -15.38 -21.77
CA THR A 147 4.79 -14.44 -20.75
C THR A 147 4.50 -14.96 -19.35
N ASN A 148 5.44 -14.77 -18.43
CA ASN A 148 5.22 -15.05 -17.02
C ASN A 148 4.34 -13.95 -16.42
N ILE A 149 3.03 -14.23 -16.31
CA ILE A 149 2.03 -13.26 -15.87
C ILE A 149 2.28 -12.75 -14.44
N TYR A 150 2.85 -13.56 -13.56
CA TYR A 150 3.16 -13.16 -12.19
C TYR A 150 4.24 -12.07 -12.15
N LYS A 151 5.24 -12.14 -13.04
CA LYS A 151 6.22 -11.05 -13.19
C LYS A 151 5.56 -9.76 -13.67
N LEU A 152 4.61 -9.86 -14.59
CA LEU A 152 3.86 -8.69 -15.07
C LEU A 152 3.07 -8.05 -13.92
N ILE A 153 2.36 -8.83 -13.11
CA ILE A 153 1.64 -8.33 -11.94
C ILE A 153 2.59 -7.58 -10.99
N ILE A 154 3.78 -8.15 -10.74
CA ILE A 154 4.77 -7.53 -9.86
C ILE A 154 5.26 -6.20 -10.42
N ILE A 155 5.58 -6.13 -11.72
CA ILE A 155 6.05 -4.90 -12.36
C ILE A 155 4.97 -3.83 -12.31
N VAL A 156 3.74 -4.14 -12.74
CA VAL A 156 2.62 -3.19 -12.76
C VAL A 156 2.22 -2.78 -11.33
N GLY A 157 2.20 -3.72 -10.40
CA GLY A 157 1.87 -3.47 -9.00
C GLY A 157 2.92 -2.61 -8.30
N THR A 158 4.20 -2.86 -8.55
CA THR A 158 5.29 -2.03 -8.00
C THR A 158 5.24 -0.62 -8.57
N PHE A 159 4.98 -0.48 -9.88
CA PHE A 159 4.77 0.83 -10.49
C PHE A 159 3.58 1.57 -9.88
N ALA A 160 2.46 0.88 -9.70
CA ALA A 160 1.24 1.46 -9.12
C ALA A 160 1.47 1.96 -7.67
N LEU A 161 2.13 1.14 -6.84
CA LEU A 161 2.49 1.55 -5.48
C LEU A 161 3.46 2.73 -5.49
N ALA A 162 4.49 2.69 -6.33
CA ALA A 162 5.44 3.78 -6.46
C ALA A 162 4.75 5.09 -6.88
N LEU A 163 3.81 5.04 -7.82
CA LEU A 163 3.03 6.19 -8.25
C LEU A 163 2.20 6.80 -7.12
N ALA A 164 1.50 5.96 -6.37
CA ALA A 164 0.66 6.41 -5.26
C ALA A 164 1.47 6.95 -4.09
N PHE A 165 2.57 6.27 -3.72
CA PHE A 165 3.45 6.74 -2.65
C PHE A 165 4.19 8.01 -3.05
N ALA A 166 4.69 8.12 -4.28
CA ALA A 166 5.35 9.33 -4.76
C ALA A 166 4.43 10.55 -4.66
N GLY A 167 3.16 10.42 -5.06
CA GLY A 167 2.18 11.50 -4.92
C GLY A 167 1.92 11.90 -3.47
N ASN A 168 1.78 10.93 -2.58
CA ASN A 168 1.55 11.18 -1.16
C ASN A 168 2.80 11.73 -0.45
N ASP A 169 3.97 11.15 -0.72
CA ASP A 169 5.21 11.53 -0.06
C ASP A 169 5.70 12.90 -0.54
N LEU A 170 5.51 13.23 -1.81
CA LEU A 170 5.85 14.54 -2.35
C LEU A 170 5.08 15.66 -1.60
N VAL A 171 3.79 15.46 -1.34
CA VAL A 171 2.97 16.41 -0.55
C VAL A 171 3.52 16.56 0.86
N ASN A 172 3.96 15.46 1.49
CA ASN A 172 4.53 15.50 2.83
C ASN A 172 5.86 16.26 2.90
N PHE A 173 6.69 16.19 1.86
CA PHE A 173 7.98 16.88 1.82
C PHE A 173 7.88 18.34 1.39
N ILE A 174 7.07 18.64 0.39
CA ILE A 174 6.99 19.98 -0.18
C ILE A 174 5.78 20.78 0.30
N GLY A 175 4.72 20.13 0.81
CA GLY A 175 3.49 20.78 1.19
C GLY A 175 3.68 21.86 2.25
N VAL A 176 4.43 21.57 3.30
CA VAL A 176 4.71 22.54 4.38
C VAL A 176 5.55 23.71 3.89
N PRO A 177 6.69 23.52 3.20
CA PRO A 177 7.45 24.63 2.61
C PRO A 177 6.64 25.48 1.64
N VAL A 178 5.81 24.88 0.79
CA VAL A 178 4.97 25.61 -0.17
C VAL A 178 3.87 26.40 0.55
N ALA A 179 3.24 25.80 1.55
CA ALA A 179 2.26 26.51 2.38
C ALA A 179 2.88 27.72 3.09
N ALA A 180 4.07 27.54 3.66
CA ALA A 180 4.81 28.62 4.30
C ALA A 180 5.19 29.73 3.30
N TYR A 181 5.62 29.36 2.10
CA TYR A 181 5.95 30.32 1.03
C TYR A 181 4.74 31.13 0.60
N ASN A 182 3.59 30.46 0.37
CA ASN A 182 2.36 31.18 0.00
C ASN A 182 1.85 32.06 1.14
N ALA A 183 1.90 31.57 2.40
CA ALA A 183 1.56 32.39 3.57
C ALA A 183 2.45 33.63 3.66
N PHE A 184 3.73 33.52 3.37
CA PHE A 184 4.66 34.64 3.32
C PHE A 184 4.31 35.64 2.21
N LEU A 185 3.98 35.17 1.02
CA LEU A 185 3.58 36.04 -0.10
C LEU A 185 2.32 36.84 0.22
N GLU A 186 1.29 36.19 0.75
CA GLU A 186 0.04 36.84 1.13
C GLU A 186 0.24 37.83 2.28
N TRP A 187 1.02 37.46 3.29
CA TRP A 187 1.38 38.37 4.37
C TRP A 187 2.15 39.59 3.82
N SER A 188 3.14 39.38 2.96
CA SER A 188 3.93 40.49 2.39
C SER A 188 3.07 41.45 1.57
N ALA A 189 2.05 40.93 0.87
CA ALA A 189 1.13 41.72 0.06
C ALA A 189 0.11 42.50 0.91
N SER A 190 -0.20 42.02 2.13
CA SER A 190 -1.21 42.60 3.01
C SER A 190 -0.79 43.91 3.68
N GLY A 191 0.52 44.14 3.87
CA GLY A 191 1.07 45.27 4.58
C GLY A 191 0.76 45.32 6.09
N VAL A 192 0.16 44.25 6.64
CA VAL A 192 -0.20 44.13 8.06
C VAL A 192 0.94 43.54 8.87
N SER A 193 1.01 43.84 10.17
CA SER A 193 2.00 43.21 11.07
C SER A 193 1.85 41.69 11.08
N ALA A 194 2.96 40.93 11.13
CA ALA A 194 2.95 39.50 11.19
C ALA A 194 2.19 38.90 12.37
N THR A 195 2.05 39.65 13.46
CA THR A 195 1.30 39.27 14.66
C THR A 195 -0.22 39.46 14.53
N GLU A 196 -0.65 40.23 13.57
CA GLU A 196 -2.05 40.60 13.37
C GLU A 196 -2.65 39.98 12.10
N PHE A 197 -1.79 39.40 11.24
CA PHE A 197 -2.24 38.82 9.97
C PHE A 197 -2.89 37.45 10.22
N PRO A 198 -4.18 37.27 9.90
CA PRO A 198 -4.83 35.98 9.98
C PRO A 198 -4.35 35.06 8.85
N MET A 199 -3.97 33.80 9.16
CA MET A 199 -3.51 32.82 8.17
C MET A 199 -4.66 32.09 7.48
N ASP A 200 -5.77 32.77 7.18
CA ASP A 200 -6.98 32.19 6.57
C ASP A 200 -6.71 31.60 5.18
N VAL A 201 -5.70 32.11 4.50
CA VAL A 201 -5.21 31.57 3.22
C VAL A 201 -4.89 30.07 3.29
N LEU A 202 -4.41 29.58 4.45
CA LEU A 202 -4.10 28.16 4.65
C LEU A 202 -5.35 27.30 4.94
N ALA A 203 -6.51 27.89 5.18
CA ALA A 203 -7.77 27.18 5.36
C ALA A 203 -8.33 26.66 4.03
N SER A 204 -7.90 27.22 2.90
CA SER A 204 -8.28 26.81 1.55
C SER A 204 -7.18 26.01 0.85
N LYS A 205 -7.47 25.47 -0.34
CA LYS A 205 -6.47 24.80 -1.16
C LYS A 205 -5.43 25.80 -1.64
N VAL A 206 -4.19 25.62 -1.19
CA VAL A 206 -3.06 26.45 -1.58
C VAL A 206 -2.61 26.07 -3.01
N PRO A 207 -2.60 27.00 -3.97
CA PRO A 207 -2.10 26.72 -5.31
C PRO A 207 -0.59 26.44 -5.27
N THR A 208 -0.19 25.35 -5.89
CA THR A 208 1.23 24.96 -5.92
C THR A 208 1.77 25.14 -7.33
N ASN A 209 2.89 25.83 -7.45
CA ASN A 209 3.55 26.01 -8.73
C ASN A 209 4.12 24.67 -9.22
N ASN A 210 3.79 24.29 -10.46
CA ASN A 210 4.23 23.03 -11.07
C ASN A 210 5.76 22.90 -11.16
N TRP A 211 6.49 24.01 -11.30
CA TRP A 211 7.96 23.98 -11.30
C TRP A 211 8.56 23.64 -9.95
N LEU A 212 7.92 24.08 -8.86
CA LEU A 212 8.34 23.69 -7.50
C LEU A 212 8.10 22.20 -7.27
N LEU A 213 6.95 21.67 -7.72
CA LEU A 213 6.66 20.24 -7.65
C LEU A 213 7.65 19.42 -8.48
N PHE A 214 7.96 19.87 -9.70
CA PHE A 214 8.93 19.22 -10.56
C PHE A 214 10.33 19.22 -9.93
N GLY A 215 10.79 20.36 -9.45
CA GLY A 215 12.08 20.48 -8.77
C GLY A 215 12.19 19.58 -7.55
N ALA A 216 11.16 19.58 -6.67
CA ALA A 216 11.11 18.70 -5.51
C ALA A 216 11.09 17.21 -5.89
N GLY A 217 10.32 16.85 -6.91
CA GLY A 217 10.30 15.50 -7.47
C GLY A 217 11.67 15.05 -7.97
N MET A 218 12.39 15.91 -8.69
CA MET A 218 13.75 15.64 -9.15
C MET A 218 14.73 15.43 -7.98
N VAL A 219 14.68 16.29 -6.97
CA VAL A 219 15.52 16.13 -5.76
C VAL A 219 15.19 14.82 -5.07
N MET A 220 13.92 14.46 -4.94
CA MET A 220 13.49 13.20 -4.34
C MET A 220 14.03 12.00 -5.12
N VAL A 221 13.92 11.98 -6.44
CA VAL A 221 14.44 10.90 -7.31
C VAL A 221 15.94 10.73 -7.10
N VAL A 222 16.71 11.83 -7.17
CA VAL A 222 18.16 11.79 -6.98
C VAL A 222 18.53 11.29 -5.59
N THR A 223 17.85 11.80 -4.56
CA THR A 223 18.11 11.41 -3.17
C THR A 223 17.83 9.93 -2.94
N LEU A 224 16.69 9.42 -3.41
CA LEU A 224 16.33 8.00 -3.26
C LEU A 224 17.26 7.09 -4.06
N TRP A 225 17.70 7.50 -5.23
CA TRP A 225 18.63 6.73 -6.06
C TRP A 225 19.97 6.50 -5.37
N PHE A 226 20.49 7.51 -4.70
CA PHE A 226 21.78 7.44 -4.00
C PHE A 226 21.65 6.99 -2.54
N SER A 227 20.46 6.90 -1.98
CA SER A 227 20.23 6.53 -0.59
C SER A 227 20.53 5.05 -0.32
N SER A 228 21.46 4.77 0.58
CA SER A 228 21.71 3.42 1.09
C SER A 228 20.51 2.89 1.88
N LYS A 229 19.82 3.73 2.63
CA LYS A 229 18.62 3.35 3.41
C LYS A 229 17.47 2.93 2.52
N ALA A 230 17.28 3.59 1.38
CA ALA A 230 16.27 3.17 0.39
C ALA A 230 16.60 1.78 -0.18
N LYS A 231 17.88 1.50 -0.43
CA LYS A 231 18.34 0.16 -0.86
C LYS A 231 18.09 -0.90 0.21
N ASP A 232 18.25 -0.59 1.49
CA ASP A 232 17.96 -1.50 2.59
C ASP A 232 16.47 -1.84 2.68
N VAL A 233 15.57 -0.87 2.42
CA VAL A 233 14.13 -1.10 2.34
C VAL A 233 13.79 -2.06 1.19
N VAL A 234 14.37 -1.83 0.01
CA VAL A 234 14.20 -2.74 -1.15
C VAL A 234 14.70 -4.14 -0.82
N LYS A 235 15.87 -4.26 -0.18
CA LYS A 235 16.40 -5.56 0.27
C LYS A 235 15.45 -6.26 1.23
N THR A 236 14.91 -5.54 2.23
CA THR A 236 13.93 -6.11 3.17
C THR A 236 12.66 -6.58 2.44
N SER A 237 12.16 -5.83 1.46
CA SER A 237 11.01 -6.23 0.63
C SER A 237 11.30 -7.51 -0.18
N LEU A 238 12.50 -7.64 -0.72
CA LEU A 238 12.94 -8.84 -1.42
C LEU A 238 13.07 -10.04 -0.47
N ASP A 239 13.64 -9.84 0.71
CA ASP A 239 13.78 -10.89 1.73
C ASP A 239 12.43 -11.42 2.19
N LEU A 240 11.41 -10.55 2.34
CA LEU A 240 10.04 -10.94 2.69
C LEU A 240 9.36 -11.82 1.62
N SER A 241 9.80 -11.71 0.37
CA SER A 241 9.30 -12.51 -0.75
C SER A 241 10.24 -13.66 -1.14
N SER A 242 11.34 -13.86 -0.41
CA SER A 242 12.28 -14.94 -0.65
C SER A 242 11.72 -16.28 -0.17
N GLN A 243 12.15 -17.38 -0.81
CA GLN A 243 11.81 -18.76 -0.42
C GLN A 243 12.90 -19.42 0.45
N GLY A 244 14.06 -18.77 0.57
CA GLY A 244 15.19 -19.26 1.38
C GLY A 244 15.01 -18.98 2.87
N GLU A 245 15.82 -19.64 3.68
CA GLU A 245 15.92 -19.33 5.10
C GLU A 245 16.51 -17.92 5.28
N THR A 246 15.68 -17.00 5.73
CA THR A 246 16.14 -15.66 6.11
C THR A 246 16.42 -15.63 7.60
N LYS A 247 17.54 -14.99 8.00
CA LYS A 247 17.79 -14.75 9.43
C LYS A 247 16.73 -13.81 9.97
N GLU A 248 15.87 -14.33 10.85
CA GLU A 248 14.86 -13.53 11.50
C GLU A 248 15.54 -12.47 12.41
N ARG A 249 15.14 -11.22 12.24
CA ARG A 249 15.65 -10.10 13.04
C ARG A 249 15.04 -10.05 14.44
N PHE A 250 13.85 -10.64 14.61
CA PHE A 250 13.09 -10.56 15.85
C PHE A 250 12.87 -11.95 16.43
N GLN A 251 13.04 -12.07 17.73
CA GLN A 251 12.67 -13.30 18.44
C GLN A 251 11.15 -13.36 18.65
N PRO A 252 10.56 -14.57 18.63
CA PRO A 252 9.11 -14.74 18.86
C PRO A 252 8.74 -14.22 20.25
N ASN A 253 7.82 -13.26 20.27
CA ASN A 253 7.27 -12.71 21.50
C ASN A 253 5.99 -13.46 21.94
N THR A 254 5.44 -13.12 23.11
CA THR A 254 4.25 -13.78 23.69
C THR A 254 3.02 -13.64 22.79
N LEU A 255 2.85 -12.48 22.11
CA LEU A 255 1.75 -12.25 21.18
C LEU A 255 1.85 -13.14 19.95
N SER A 256 3.05 -13.21 19.31
CA SER A 256 3.24 -14.07 18.14
C SER A 256 3.00 -15.54 18.46
N ARG A 257 3.45 -16.01 19.64
CA ARG A 257 3.16 -17.38 20.11
C ARG A 257 1.66 -17.60 20.34
N GLY A 258 0.93 -16.59 20.83
CA GLY A 258 -0.53 -16.61 20.96
C GLY A 258 -1.23 -16.80 19.61
N PHE A 259 -0.86 -16.01 18.62
CA PHE A 259 -1.40 -16.14 17.24
C PHE A 259 -1.11 -17.50 16.62
N VAL A 260 0.10 -18.03 16.78
CA VAL A 260 0.46 -19.36 16.28
C VAL A 260 -0.40 -20.44 16.96
N ARG A 261 -0.63 -20.35 18.27
CA ARG A 261 -1.51 -21.30 18.99
C ARG A 261 -2.96 -21.21 18.50
N LEU A 262 -3.49 -20.02 18.25
CA LEU A 262 -4.83 -19.84 17.68
C LEU A 262 -4.92 -20.45 16.27
N ALA A 263 -3.92 -20.19 15.41
CA ALA A 263 -3.88 -20.77 14.07
C ALA A 263 -3.80 -22.31 14.11
N MET A 264 -2.99 -22.87 15.01
CA MET A 264 -2.92 -24.32 15.23
C MET A 264 -4.22 -24.89 15.77
N GLY A 265 -4.92 -24.18 16.67
CA GLY A 265 -6.24 -24.54 17.16
C GLY A 265 -7.29 -24.56 16.05
N ALA A 266 -7.31 -23.53 15.19
CA ALA A 266 -8.19 -23.46 14.04
C ALA A 266 -7.89 -24.59 13.02
N SER A 267 -6.62 -24.92 12.79
CA SER A 267 -6.22 -26.03 11.94
C SER A 267 -6.69 -27.38 12.48
N LYS A 268 -6.58 -27.62 13.78
CA LYS A 268 -7.11 -28.85 14.42
C LYS A 268 -8.63 -28.92 14.32
N LEU A 269 -9.33 -27.79 14.49
CA LEU A 269 -10.78 -27.75 14.36
C LEU A 269 -11.21 -28.02 12.91
N SER A 270 -10.52 -27.45 11.92
CA SER A 270 -10.78 -27.73 10.51
C SER A 270 -10.51 -29.19 10.13
N ALA A 271 -9.47 -29.79 10.72
CA ALA A 271 -9.17 -31.21 10.54
C ALA A 271 -10.26 -32.14 11.14
N PHE A 272 -10.94 -31.72 12.19
CA PHE A 272 -12.06 -32.46 12.74
C PHE A 272 -13.34 -32.38 11.89
N ILE A 273 -13.54 -31.24 11.20
CA ILE A 273 -14.75 -30.98 10.39
C ILE A 273 -14.62 -31.53 8.98
N LEU A 274 -13.41 -31.47 8.40
CA LEU A 274 -13.17 -31.83 7.00
C LEU A 274 -12.94 -33.32 6.83
N PRO A 275 -13.49 -33.96 5.78
CA PRO A 275 -13.14 -35.34 5.41
C PRO A 275 -11.65 -35.50 5.15
N THR A 276 -11.06 -36.65 5.50
CA THR A 276 -9.62 -36.94 5.34
C THR A 276 -9.13 -36.75 3.91
N SER A 277 -9.94 -37.12 2.92
CA SER A 277 -9.63 -36.91 1.50
C SER A 277 -9.47 -35.43 1.09
N TRP A 278 -10.17 -34.53 1.77
CA TRP A 278 -10.05 -33.09 1.54
C TRP A 278 -8.83 -32.51 2.27
N GLN A 279 -8.52 -33.05 3.47
CA GLN A 279 -7.33 -32.66 4.22
C GLN A 279 -6.07 -32.99 3.40
N GLU A 280 -5.95 -34.20 2.88
CA GLU A 280 -4.82 -34.61 2.03
C GLU A 280 -4.69 -33.74 0.77
N LYS A 281 -5.83 -33.39 0.13
CA LYS A 281 -5.80 -32.51 -1.04
C LYS A 281 -5.31 -31.11 -0.70
N ILE A 282 -5.71 -30.57 0.45
CA ILE A 282 -5.26 -29.26 0.93
C ILE A 282 -3.77 -29.33 1.24
N GLU A 283 -3.31 -30.30 2.01
CA GLU A 283 -1.91 -30.47 2.37
C GLU A 283 -1.00 -30.55 1.15
N ARG A 284 -1.37 -31.32 0.13
CA ARG A 284 -0.63 -31.40 -1.15
C ARG A 284 -0.48 -30.05 -1.85
N GLN A 285 -1.42 -29.10 -1.69
CA GLN A 285 -1.29 -27.78 -2.29
C GLN A 285 -0.24 -26.92 -1.59
N PHE A 286 0.08 -27.24 -0.32
CA PHE A 286 1.06 -26.53 0.49
C PHE A 286 2.42 -27.24 0.54
N GLU A 287 2.56 -28.42 -0.10
CA GLU A 287 3.85 -29.08 -0.22
C GLU A 287 4.82 -28.24 -1.05
N GLN A 288 5.98 -27.96 -0.48
CA GLN A 288 7.06 -27.30 -1.21
C GLN A 288 7.72 -28.32 -2.17
N PRO A 289 8.09 -27.90 -3.38
CA PRO A 289 8.77 -28.78 -4.30
C PRO A 289 10.11 -29.23 -3.71
N VAL A 290 10.28 -30.55 -3.56
CA VAL A 290 11.53 -31.13 -3.08
C VAL A 290 12.59 -30.94 -4.15
N ILE A 291 13.73 -30.37 -3.77
CA ILE A 291 14.90 -30.23 -4.64
C ILE A 291 15.47 -31.66 -4.89
N LYS A 292 15.18 -32.21 -6.06
CA LYS A 292 15.83 -33.45 -6.47
C LYS A 292 17.22 -33.09 -7.00
N LEU A 293 18.27 -33.54 -6.32
CA LEU A 293 19.65 -33.50 -6.79
C LEU A 293 19.74 -34.44 -7.99
N THR A 294 19.69 -33.91 -9.18
CA THR A 294 19.94 -34.68 -10.42
C THR A 294 21.20 -34.11 -11.06
N ASN A 295 22.23 -34.96 -11.12
CA ASN A 295 23.51 -34.69 -11.79
C ASN A 295 24.21 -33.39 -11.39
N ASN A 296 24.62 -33.25 -10.11
CA ASN A 296 25.48 -32.17 -9.59
C ASN A 296 25.04 -30.72 -9.91
N LYS A 297 23.83 -30.49 -10.40
CA LYS A 297 23.22 -29.17 -10.46
C LYS A 297 22.13 -29.12 -9.40
N VAL A 298 22.40 -28.37 -8.34
CA VAL A 298 21.41 -27.98 -7.36
C VAL A 298 20.39 -27.11 -8.10
N HIS A 299 19.21 -27.67 -8.39
CA HIS A 299 18.07 -26.82 -8.80
C HIS A 299 17.60 -26.10 -7.55
N GLU A 300 18.23 -24.97 -7.26
CA GLU A 300 17.77 -24.08 -6.21
C GLU A 300 16.33 -23.67 -6.50
N LEU A 301 15.49 -23.71 -5.47
CA LEU A 301 14.17 -23.05 -5.53
C LEU A 301 14.39 -21.62 -6.05
N PRO A 302 13.52 -21.12 -6.94
CA PRO A 302 13.64 -19.73 -7.35
C PRO A 302 13.72 -18.86 -6.09
N ALA A 303 14.78 -18.10 -5.97
CA ALA A 303 15.08 -17.29 -4.77
C ALA A 303 13.90 -16.38 -4.35
N PHE A 304 12.97 -16.17 -5.28
CA PHE A 304 11.87 -15.24 -5.14
C PHE A 304 10.51 -15.92 -5.40
N ASP A 305 9.60 -15.80 -4.43
CA ASP A 305 8.24 -16.30 -4.54
C ASP A 305 7.32 -15.31 -5.28
N LEU A 306 7.18 -15.54 -6.58
CA LEU A 306 6.37 -14.67 -7.45
C LEU A 306 4.89 -14.60 -7.03
N VAL A 307 4.33 -15.69 -6.53
CA VAL A 307 2.93 -15.72 -6.10
C VAL A 307 2.75 -14.88 -4.83
N ARG A 308 3.64 -15.04 -3.85
CA ARG A 308 3.62 -14.24 -2.62
C ARG A 308 3.77 -12.74 -2.93
N ALA A 309 4.71 -12.39 -3.78
CA ALA A 309 4.94 -11.01 -4.17
C ALA A 309 3.71 -10.41 -4.89
N ALA A 310 3.11 -11.15 -5.82
CA ALA A 310 1.91 -10.72 -6.52
C ALA A 310 0.71 -10.54 -5.58
N VAL A 311 0.52 -11.47 -4.62
CA VAL A 311 -0.53 -11.35 -3.60
C VAL A 311 -0.32 -10.13 -2.71
N ASN A 312 0.91 -9.89 -2.25
CA ASN A 312 1.22 -8.73 -1.41
C ASN A 312 0.87 -7.42 -2.13
N LEU A 313 1.23 -7.29 -3.40
CA LEU A 313 0.92 -6.10 -4.21
C LEU A 313 -0.58 -5.94 -4.45
N MET A 314 -1.29 -7.04 -4.76
CA MET A 314 -2.74 -7.03 -4.94
C MET A 314 -3.47 -6.61 -3.66
N VAL A 315 -3.12 -7.22 -2.52
CA VAL A 315 -3.73 -6.90 -1.22
C VAL A 315 -3.45 -5.46 -0.81
N ALA A 316 -2.21 -5.00 -0.99
CA ALA A 316 -1.85 -3.61 -0.73
C ALA A 316 -2.67 -2.65 -1.60
N ALA A 317 -2.82 -2.93 -2.90
CA ALA A 317 -3.62 -2.13 -3.81
C ALA A 317 -5.09 -2.05 -3.37
N VAL A 318 -5.71 -3.18 -2.97
CA VAL A 318 -7.09 -3.21 -2.48
C VAL A 318 -7.24 -2.40 -1.20
N LEU A 319 -6.42 -2.68 -0.19
CA LEU A 319 -6.54 -2.04 1.12
C LEU A 319 -6.32 -0.53 1.06
N ILE A 320 -5.32 -0.07 0.29
CA ILE A 320 -5.06 1.35 0.12
C ILE A 320 -6.16 2.02 -0.72
N SER A 321 -6.82 1.31 -1.63
CA SER A 321 -7.95 1.86 -2.41
C SER A 321 -9.17 2.13 -1.54
N ILE A 322 -9.39 1.31 -0.52
CA ILE A 322 -10.53 1.42 0.41
C ILE A 322 -10.25 2.48 1.49
N ALA A 323 -9.00 2.61 1.93
CA ALA A 323 -8.58 3.62 2.91
C ALA A 323 -8.60 5.04 2.35
#